data_64f4d929b27a07f24c0187e0f8b7841c
#
_entry.id   64f4d929b27a07f24c0187e0f8b7841c
#
_cell.length_a   1.000
_cell.length_b   1.000
_cell.length_c   1.000
_cell.angle_alpha   90.00
_cell.angle_beta   90.00
_cell.angle_gamma   90.00
#
_symmetry.space_group_name_H-M   'P 1'
#
loop_
_entity.id
_entity.type
_entity.pdbx_description
1 polymer ?
#
loop_
_entity_poly.entity_id
_entity_poly.type
_entity_poly.pdbx_seq_one_letter_code
_entity_poly.pdbx_strand_id
1 'polypeptide(L)'
;QIAEFIKRQRGGAAVVMGRLSPRTRNAQVDLYQNGDVDFLIATDAIGMGLNLDLSHVALSADMKFDGRKMRKLLPSEMAQIAGRAGRHMNDGSFGVTDGCRALEPEMIDAIEQHRFAPLRAFYWRSRDLVFSSIGSLLASLEAPPPLPFLFRKGDALDHQALNSLAGRPDICDAISGAGDVRLLWAVASIPDFRQSLHENHYDMLA
;
A
#
# COMPACT_ATOMS: atom_id res chain seq x y z
N GLN A 1 -10.24 17.12 4.92
CA GLN A 1 -11.11 18.08 4.18
C GLN A 1 -12.46 17.45 3.83
N ILE A 2 -12.54 16.36 2.98
CA ILE A 2 -13.82 15.76 2.57
C ILE A 2 -14.60 15.22 3.79
N ALA A 3 -13.96 14.50 4.69
CA ALA A 3 -14.59 13.97 5.90
C ALA A 3 -15.16 15.09 6.80
N GLU A 4 -14.45 16.20 6.94
CA GLU A 4 -14.93 17.38 7.69
C GLU A 4 -16.11 18.05 7.00
N PHE A 5 -16.08 18.14 5.68
CA PHE A 5 -17.19 18.68 4.89
C PHE A 5 -18.46 17.84 5.09
N ILE A 6 -18.35 16.52 4.95
CA ILE A 6 -19.47 15.58 5.16
C ILE A 6 -19.97 15.65 6.60
N LYS A 7 -19.06 15.71 7.59
CA LYS A 7 -19.44 15.84 9.00
C LYS A 7 -20.31 17.06 9.26
N ARG A 8 -19.99 18.19 8.62
CA ARG A 8 -20.75 19.44 8.78
C ARG A 8 -22.12 19.39 8.12
N GLN A 9 -22.27 18.66 7.01
CA GLN A 9 -23.51 18.66 6.22
C GLN A 9 -24.41 17.45 6.46
N ARG A 10 -23.86 16.30 6.84
CA ARG A 10 -24.55 15.01 6.84
C ARG A 10 -24.34 14.18 8.11
N GLY A 11 -23.86 14.77 9.19
CA GLY A 11 -23.79 14.12 10.49
C GLY A 11 -22.53 13.29 10.75
N GLY A 12 -21.78 12.90 9.73
CA GLY A 12 -20.52 12.16 9.90
C GLY A 12 -20.16 11.24 8.77
N ALA A 13 -18.93 10.71 8.83
CA ALA A 13 -18.44 9.72 7.90
C ALA A 13 -17.40 8.82 8.59
N ALA A 14 -17.40 7.54 8.26
CA ALA A 14 -16.28 6.65 8.56
C ALA A 14 -15.07 7.02 7.71
N VAL A 15 -13.87 6.90 8.25
CA VAL A 15 -12.63 7.28 7.55
C VAL A 15 -11.66 6.09 7.50
N VAL A 16 -11.29 5.67 6.29
CA VAL A 16 -10.35 4.57 6.05
C VAL A 16 -9.12 5.07 5.29
N MET A 17 -7.96 4.94 5.91
CA MET A 17 -6.67 5.35 5.33
C MET A 17 -5.61 4.26 5.53
N GLY A 18 -4.65 4.18 4.61
CA GLY A 18 -3.58 3.19 4.65
C GLY A 18 -2.75 3.19 5.93
N ARG A 19 -2.56 4.37 6.55
CA ARG A 19 -1.79 4.54 7.80
C ARG A 19 -2.57 4.25 9.09
N LEU A 20 -3.85 3.91 9.02
CA LEU A 20 -4.59 3.45 10.20
C LEU A 20 -4.19 2.02 10.54
N SER A 21 -4.12 1.73 11.85
CA SER A 21 -3.95 0.35 12.29
C SER A 21 -5.09 -0.55 11.78
N PRO A 22 -4.86 -1.85 11.58
CA PRO A 22 -5.92 -2.77 11.16
C PRO A 22 -7.15 -2.71 12.06
N ARG A 23 -6.94 -2.64 13.39
CA ARG A 23 -8.03 -2.53 14.37
C ARG A 23 -8.86 -1.26 14.17
N THR A 24 -8.21 -0.11 14.03
CA THR A 24 -8.90 1.17 13.81
C THR A 24 -9.63 1.18 12.47
N ARG A 25 -9.02 0.60 11.45
CA ARG A 25 -9.63 0.49 10.12
C ARG A 25 -10.90 -0.35 10.16
N ASN A 26 -10.87 -1.50 10.82
CA ASN A 26 -12.05 -2.36 10.97
C ASN A 26 -13.15 -1.64 11.76
N ALA A 27 -12.84 -0.96 12.86
CA ALA A 27 -13.81 -0.18 13.61
C ALA A 27 -14.49 0.92 12.78
N GLN A 28 -13.76 1.57 11.86
CA GLN A 28 -14.35 2.54 10.92
C GLN A 28 -15.27 1.87 9.88
N VAL A 29 -14.92 0.68 9.43
CA VAL A 29 -15.77 -0.12 8.53
C VAL A 29 -17.04 -0.54 9.25
N ASP A 30 -16.94 -1.00 10.50
CA ASP A 30 -18.09 -1.40 11.32
C ASP A 30 -19.08 -0.24 11.53
N LEU A 31 -18.59 0.98 11.81
CA LEU A 31 -19.44 2.17 11.90
C LEU A 31 -20.30 2.40 10.65
N TYR A 32 -19.71 2.21 9.47
CA TYR A 32 -20.43 2.35 8.22
C TYR A 32 -21.41 1.18 7.99
N GLN A 33 -20.97 -0.07 8.21
CA GLN A 33 -21.80 -1.25 7.95
C GLN A 33 -22.96 -1.39 8.92
N ASN A 34 -22.82 -0.92 10.16
CA ASN A 34 -23.90 -0.88 11.15
C ASN A 34 -24.91 0.24 10.90
N GLY A 35 -24.63 1.16 9.94
CA GLY A 35 -25.51 2.30 9.65
C GLY A 35 -25.37 3.46 10.64
N ASP A 36 -24.31 3.49 11.46
CA ASP A 36 -24.03 4.61 12.36
C ASP A 36 -23.67 5.89 11.59
N VAL A 37 -23.14 5.71 10.36
CA VAL A 37 -22.86 6.78 9.39
C VAL A 37 -23.19 6.32 7.97
N ASP A 38 -23.71 7.26 7.15
CA ASP A 38 -24.12 7.00 5.76
C ASP A 38 -22.97 7.04 4.76
N PHE A 39 -21.81 7.58 5.15
CA PHE A 39 -20.71 7.84 4.25
C PHE A 39 -19.42 7.19 4.76
N LEU A 40 -18.65 6.66 3.82
CA LEU A 40 -17.30 6.15 4.05
C LEU A 40 -16.33 6.92 3.16
N ILE A 41 -15.34 7.57 3.76
CA ILE A 41 -14.27 8.30 3.07
C ILE A 41 -13.00 7.49 3.14
N ALA A 42 -12.41 7.20 2.00
CA ALA A 42 -11.24 6.36 1.97
C ALA A 42 -10.16 6.88 1.01
N THR A 43 -8.93 6.50 1.26
CA THR A 43 -7.87 6.54 0.27
C THR A 43 -7.97 5.30 -0.64
N ASP A 44 -7.08 5.19 -1.64
CA ASP A 44 -6.96 4.01 -2.49
C ASP A 44 -6.74 2.68 -1.72
N ALA A 45 -6.36 2.77 -0.45
CA ALA A 45 -6.27 1.61 0.46
C ALA A 45 -7.59 0.81 0.59
N ILE A 46 -8.74 1.40 0.26
CA ILE A 46 -10.03 0.71 0.23
C ILE A 46 -10.06 -0.41 -0.81
N GLY A 47 -9.27 -0.30 -1.87
CA GLY A 47 -9.20 -1.29 -2.94
C GLY A 47 -8.73 -2.68 -2.48
N MET A 48 -8.06 -2.80 -1.33
CA MET A 48 -7.49 -4.06 -0.85
C MET A 48 -7.77 -4.33 0.63
N GLY A 49 -8.01 -5.61 0.95
CA GLY A 49 -8.03 -6.12 2.32
C GLY A 49 -9.23 -5.72 3.19
N LEU A 50 -10.27 -5.12 2.62
CA LEU A 50 -11.49 -4.78 3.33
C LEU A 50 -12.70 -5.50 2.69
N ASN A 51 -13.57 -6.01 3.55
CA ASN A 51 -14.86 -6.56 3.13
C ASN A 51 -15.91 -5.47 3.34
N LEU A 52 -16.36 -4.84 2.27
CA LEU A 52 -17.29 -3.72 2.27
C LEU A 52 -18.47 -4.03 1.35
N ASP A 53 -19.63 -3.58 1.75
CA ASP A 53 -20.83 -3.55 0.92
C ASP A 53 -21.19 -2.10 0.65
N LEU A 54 -20.91 -1.63 -0.56
CA LEU A 54 -21.14 -0.27 -1.00
C LEU A 54 -22.09 -0.29 -2.20
N SER A 55 -23.10 0.58 -2.21
CA SER A 55 -23.96 0.76 -3.38
C SER A 55 -23.29 1.61 -4.45
N HIS A 56 -22.47 2.59 -4.03
CA HIS A 56 -21.84 3.55 -4.93
C HIS A 56 -20.43 3.93 -4.47
N VAL A 57 -19.51 4.08 -5.43
CA VAL A 57 -18.16 4.60 -5.21
C VAL A 57 -17.96 5.87 -6.02
N ALA A 58 -17.70 7.00 -5.35
CA ALA A 58 -17.38 8.27 -5.98
C ALA A 58 -15.88 8.59 -5.83
N LEU A 59 -15.17 8.68 -6.94
CA LEU A 59 -13.76 9.08 -6.97
C LEU A 59 -13.64 10.60 -6.83
N SER A 60 -12.94 11.06 -5.82
CA SER A 60 -12.68 12.49 -5.59
C SER A 60 -11.36 12.97 -6.22
N ALA A 61 -10.53 12.05 -6.68
CA ALA A 61 -9.30 12.30 -7.41
C ALA A 61 -8.90 11.07 -8.23
N ASP A 62 -8.29 11.30 -9.38
CA ASP A 62 -7.70 10.28 -10.25
C ASP A 62 -6.18 10.13 -10.05
N MET A 63 -5.63 10.81 -9.04
CA MET A 63 -4.20 10.85 -8.73
C MET A 63 -3.89 10.19 -7.39
N LYS A 64 -2.73 9.53 -7.30
CA LYS A 64 -2.19 8.99 -6.05
C LYS A 64 -0.70 9.30 -5.91
N PHE A 65 -0.23 9.33 -4.67
CA PHE A 65 1.19 9.30 -4.37
C PHE A 65 1.64 7.84 -4.24
N ASP A 66 2.61 7.42 -5.05
CA ASP A 66 3.09 6.02 -5.11
C ASP A 66 4.29 5.73 -4.19
N GLY A 67 4.60 6.65 -3.28
CA GLY A 67 5.75 6.61 -2.40
C GLY A 67 6.95 7.44 -2.93
N ARG A 68 6.91 7.84 -4.22
CA ARG A 68 7.97 8.64 -4.85
C ARG A 68 7.44 9.90 -5.52
N LYS A 69 6.32 9.79 -6.25
CA LYS A 69 5.73 10.88 -7.01
C LYS A 69 4.21 10.78 -7.08
N MET A 70 3.58 11.91 -7.37
CA MET A 70 2.18 11.94 -7.76
C MET A 70 2.04 11.37 -9.17
N ARG A 71 1.12 10.41 -9.35
CA ARG A 71 0.78 9.84 -10.65
C ARG A 71 -0.70 9.53 -10.77
N LYS A 72 -1.18 9.39 -11.98
CA LYS A 72 -2.55 8.91 -12.21
C LYS A 72 -2.72 7.48 -11.73
N LEU A 73 -3.92 7.20 -11.26
CA LEU A 73 -4.36 5.83 -11.00
C LEU A 73 -4.39 5.04 -12.32
N LEU A 74 -3.92 3.81 -12.25
CA LEU A 74 -4.03 2.89 -13.39
C LEU A 74 -5.48 2.38 -13.49
N PRO A 75 -5.94 1.94 -14.69
CA PRO A 75 -7.27 1.36 -14.85
C PRO A 75 -7.53 0.20 -13.88
N SER A 76 -6.54 -0.66 -13.65
CA SER A 76 -6.62 -1.76 -12.69
C SER A 76 -6.76 -1.31 -11.23
N GLU A 77 -6.12 -0.19 -10.85
CA GLU A 77 -6.25 0.38 -9.51
C GLU A 77 -7.63 1.02 -9.33
N MET A 78 -8.12 1.74 -10.34
CA MET A 78 -9.48 2.28 -10.34
C MET A 78 -10.52 1.18 -10.27
N ALA A 79 -10.34 0.09 -11.03
CA ALA A 79 -11.23 -1.06 -10.99
C ALA A 79 -11.26 -1.75 -9.62
N GLN A 80 -10.13 -1.83 -8.91
CA GLN A 80 -10.09 -2.34 -7.54
C GLN A 80 -10.88 -1.47 -6.56
N ILE A 81 -10.89 -0.15 -6.76
CA ILE A 81 -11.65 0.80 -5.95
C ILE A 81 -13.14 0.74 -6.36
N ALA A 82 -13.45 0.87 -7.65
CA ALA A 82 -14.81 0.82 -8.18
C ALA A 82 -15.51 -0.51 -7.88
N GLY A 83 -14.77 -1.62 -7.96
CA GLY A 83 -15.27 -2.96 -7.65
C GLY A 83 -15.59 -3.21 -6.16
N ARG A 84 -15.50 -2.17 -5.32
CA ARG A 84 -16.09 -2.19 -3.97
C ARG A 84 -17.57 -1.83 -3.98
N ALA A 85 -18.07 -1.24 -5.06
CA ALA A 85 -19.48 -1.04 -5.26
C ALA A 85 -20.10 -2.34 -5.80
N GLY A 86 -21.25 -2.71 -5.22
CA GLY A 86 -21.95 -3.96 -5.51
C GLY A 86 -21.35 -5.17 -4.79
N ARG A 87 -22.20 -6.07 -4.41
CA ARG A 87 -21.82 -7.31 -3.75
C ARG A 87 -22.74 -8.45 -4.12
N HIS A 88 -22.13 -9.62 -4.40
CA HIS A 88 -22.85 -10.83 -4.80
C HIS A 88 -23.75 -10.60 -6.03
N MET A 89 -25.06 -10.56 -5.83
CA MET A 89 -26.08 -10.38 -6.88
C MET A 89 -26.54 -8.92 -7.00
N ASN A 90 -26.00 -7.99 -6.19
CA ASN A 90 -26.38 -6.59 -6.23
C ASN A 90 -25.40 -5.82 -7.10
N ASP A 91 -25.91 -5.15 -8.12
CA ASP A 91 -25.14 -4.23 -8.94
C ASP A 91 -24.71 -3.01 -8.13
N GLY A 92 -23.48 -2.57 -8.32
CA GLY A 92 -22.97 -1.31 -7.79
C GLY A 92 -22.74 -0.31 -8.90
N SER A 93 -22.58 0.96 -8.53
CA SER A 93 -22.23 2.01 -9.46
C SER A 93 -20.96 2.74 -9.02
N PHE A 94 -20.25 3.33 -9.97
CA PHE A 94 -19.14 4.20 -9.69
C PHE A 94 -19.19 5.48 -10.52
N GLY A 95 -18.52 6.51 -10.05
CA GLY A 95 -18.47 7.79 -10.73
C GLY A 95 -17.39 8.70 -10.13
N VAL A 96 -17.47 9.97 -10.44
CA VAL A 96 -16.56 11.01 -9.94
C VAL A 96 -17.36 12.10 -9.22
N THR A 97 -16.69 12.77 -8.26
CA THR A 97 -17.25 14.01 -7.66
C THR A 97 -16.91 15.22 -8.54
N ASP A 98 -17.60 16.35 -8.33
CA ASP A 98 -17.38 17.61 -9.06
C ASP A 98 -15.92 18.11 -9.02
N GLY A 99 -15.17 17.74 -8.00
CA GLY A 99 -13.74 18.09 -7.88
C GLY A 99 -12.78 17.18 -8.65
N CYS A 100 -13.27 16.11 -9.27
CA CYS A 100 -12.49 15.16 -10.03
C CYS A 100 -12.82 15.29 -11.53
N ARG A 101 -11.81 15.16 -12.38
CA ARG A 101 -12.03 15.14 -13.81
C ARG A 101 -12.92 13.95 -14.20
N ALA A 102 -13.84 14.16 -15.13
CA ALA A 102 -14.64 13.07 -15.70
C ALA A 102 -13.75 11.95 -16.27
N LEU A 103 -14.15 10.72 -16.04
CA LEU A 103 -13.46 9.57 -16.60
C LEU A 103 -13.72 9.50 -18.11
N GLU A 104 -12.68 9.22 -18.87
CA GLU A 104 -12.80 8.99 -20.31
C GLU A 104 -13.60 7.70 -20.56
N PRO A 105 -14.42 7.65 -21.63
CA PRO A 105 -15.25 6.46 -21.93
C PRO A 105 -14.45 5.16 -22.02
N GLU A 106 -13.23 5.21 -22.57
CA GLU A 106 -12.36 4.05 -22.68
C GLU A 106 -11.88 3.55 -21.31
N MET A 107 -11.74 4.44 -20.33
CA MET A 107 -11.40 4.10 -18.95
C MET A 107 -12.58 3.40 -18.27
N ILE A 108 -13.79 3.93 -18.44
CA ILE A 108 -15.03 3.33 -17.90
C ILE A 108 -15.19 1.91 -18.43
N ASP A 109 -15.10 1.76 -19.75
CA ASP A 109 -15.22 0.47 -20.42
C ASP A 109 -14.10 -0.52 -20.00
N ALA A 110 -12.87 -0.04 -19.83
CA ALA A 110 -11.78 -0.88 -19.31
C ALA A 110 -12.05 -1.37 -17.88
N ILE A 111 -12.66 -0.55 -17.03
CA ILE A 111 -13.06 -0.92 -15.66
C ILE A 111 -14.20 -1.94 -15.69
N GLU A 112 -15.27 -1.65 -16.41
CA GLU A 112 -16.48 -2.50 -16.47
C GLU A 112 -16.20 -3.87 -17.11
N GLN A 113 -15.39 -3.89 -18.17
CA GLN A 113 -15.05 -5.10 -18.92
C GLN A 113 -13.78 -5.81 -18.42
N HIS A 114 -13.15 -5.31 -17.32
CA HIS A 114 -11.90 -5.83 -16.78
C HIS A 114 -10.77 -5.92 -17.80
N ARG A 115 -10.70 -4.96 -18.75
CA ARG A 115 -9.67 -4.92 -19.79
C ARG A 115 -8.48 -4.11 -19.33
N PHE A 116 -7.48 -4.81 -18.82
CA PHE A 116 -6.25 -4.20 -18.31
C PHE A 116 -5.04 -4.62 -19.12
N ALA A 117 -4.01 -3.75 -19.12
CA ALA A 117 -2.76 -4.09 -19.76
C ALA A 117 -2.17 -5.37 -19.14
N PRO A 118 -1.71 -6.32 -19.96
CA PRO A 118 -1.10 -7.55 -19.44
C PRO A 118 0.16 -7.23 -18.64
N LEU A 119 0.40 -8.01 -17.60
CA LEU A 119 1.65 -7.94 -16.85
C LEU A 119 2.80 -8.36 -17.77
N ARG A 120 3.77 -7.47 -17.94
CA ARG A 120 4.95 -7.71 -18.80
C ARG A 120 6.14 -8.27 -18.03
N ALA A 121 6.11 -8.18 -16.70
CA ALA A 121 7.18 -8.60 -15.82
C ALA A 121 6.63 -9.08 -14.49
N PHE A 122 7.25 -10.15 -13.98
CA PHE A 122 7.00 -10.62 -12.62
C PHE A 122 8.22 -10.26 -11.77
N TYR A 123 7.97 -9.53 -10.69
CA TYR A 123 9.03 -9.20 -9.75
C TYR A 123 9.25 -10.33 -8.76
N TRP A 124 10.52 -10.63 -8.55
CA TRP A 124 11.00 -11.68 -7.65
C TRP A 124 11.90 -11.09 -6.57
N ARG A 125 11.91 -11.75 -5.43
CA ARG A 125 12.80 -11.48 -4.32
C ARG A 125 13.22 -12.78 -3.69
N SER A 126 14.52 -12.92 -3.37
CA SER A 126 15.03 -14.11 -2.70
C SER A 126 14.34 -14.31 -1.35
N ARG A 127 13.97 -15.55 -1.07
CA ARG A 127 13.41 -16.00 0.21
C ARG A 127 14.43 -16.82 1.01
N ASP A 128 15.50 -17.27 0.35
CA ASP A 128 16.55 -18.11 0.91
C ASP A 128 17.63 -17.23 1.52
N LEU A 129 17.28 -16.58 2.66
CA LEU A 129 18.14 -15.62 3.33
C LEU A 129 19.20 -16.31 4.16
N VAL A 130 20.45 -15.87 4.04
CA VAL A 130 21.62 -16.39 4.75
C VAL A 130 22.03 -15.43 5.86
N PHE A 131 21.91 -15.86 7.11
CA PHE A 131 22.13 -15.03 8.30
C PHE A 131 23.49 -15.26 8.97
N SER A 132 24.47 -15.83 8.29
CA SER A 132 25.79 -16.08 8.85
C SER A 132 26.59 -14.79 9.09
N SER A 133 26.35 -13.75 8.28
CA SER A 133 26.93 -12.40 8.42
C SER A 133 26.03 -11.39 7.71
N ILE A 134 26.26 -10.09 7.97
CA ILE A 134 25.57 -9.00 7.23
C ILE A 134 25.82 -9.12 5.73
N GLY A 135 27.07 -9.36 5.33
CA GLY A 135 27.45 -9.53 3.92
C GLY A 135 26.74 -10.71 3.26
N SER A 136 26.64 -11.84 3.96
CA SER A 136 25.90 -13.02 3.45
C SER A 136 24.41 -12.76 3.32
N LEU A 137 23.83 -12.01 4.25
CA LEU A 137 22.44 -11.60 4.18
C LEU A 137 22.19 -10.68 2.97
N LEU A 138 22.99 -9.65 2.78
CA LEU A 138 22.91 -8.75 1.62
C LEU A 138 23.07 -9.53 0.30
N ALA A 139 24.09 -10.38 0.19
CA ALA A 139 24.30 -11.19 -0.99
C ALA A 139 23.11 -12.12 -1.30
N SER A 140 22.49 -12.70 -0.26
CA SER A 140 21.31 -13.56 -0.43
C SER A 140 20.06 -12.78 -0.85
N LEU A 141 19.88 -11.52 -0.40
CA LEU A 141 18.84 -10.60 -0.85
C LEU A 141 19.04 -10.17 -2.31
N GLU A 142 20.28 -10.06 -2.75
CA GLU A 142 20.68 -9.64 -4.09
C GLU A 142 20.80 -10.79 -5.08
N ALA A 143 20.58 -12.02 -4.64
CA ALA A 143 20.65 -13.19 -5.49
C ALA A 143 19.84 -13.01 -6.78
N PRO A 144 20.34 -13.48 -7.93
CA PRO A 144 19.62 -13.39 -9.20
C PRO A 144 18.35 -14.23 -9.19
N PRO A 145 17.32 -13.82 -9.94
CA PRO A 145 16.11 -14.62 -10.09
C PRO A 145 16.41 -16.00 -10.68
N PRO A 146 15.73 -17.06 -10.24
CA PRO A 146 15.97 -18.42 -10.73
C PRO A 146 15.41 -18.68 -12.14
N LEU A 147 14.58 -17.79 -12.68
CA LEU A 147 13.91 -17.96 -13.96
C LEU A 147 14.05 -16.70 -14.83
N PRO A 148 14.21 -16.84 -16.16
CA PRO A 148 14.54 -15.72 -17.04
C PRO A 148 13.43 -14.66 -17.20
N PHE A 149 12.18 -15.01 -16.87
CA PHE A 149 11.04 -14.09 -16.93
C PHE A 149 10.75 -13.40 -15.59
N LEU A 150 11.54 -13.67 -14.56
CA LEU A 150 11.48 -12.99 -13.29
C LEU A 150 12.50 -11.85 -13.26
N PHE A 151 12.11 -10.75 -12.69
CA PHE A 151 12.97 -9.58 -12.53
C PHE A 151 13.17 -9.29 -11.05
N ARG A 152 14.42 -9.08 -10.64
CA ARG A 152 14.70 -8.65 -9.27
C ARG A 152 14.02 -7.30 -9.04
N LYS A 153 13.17 -7.24 -8.03
CA LYS A 153 12.61 -5.97 -7.59
C LYS A 153 13.77 -5.15 -7.02
N GLY A 154 14.01 -3.97 -7.58
CA GLY A 154 14.99 -3.03 -7.06
C GLY A 154 14.72 -2.66 -5.60
N ASP A 155 15.58 -1.89 -5.01
CA ASP A 155 15.70 -1.59 -3.59
C ASP A 155 14.38 -1.43 -2.83
N ALA A 156 13.96 -2.48 -2.17
CA ALA A 156 12.86 -2.44 -1.22
C ALA A 156 13.30 -1.65 0.04
N LEU A 157 12.35 -1.02 0.73
CA LEU A 157 12.65 -0.15 1.89
C LEU A 157 13.44 -0.86 2.98
N ASP A 158 13.13 -2.12 3.26
CA ASP A 158 13.85 -2.95 4.22
C ASP A 158 15.30 -3.25 3.78
N HIS A 159 15.55 -3.42 2.46
CA HIS A 159 16.91 -3.58 1.94
C HIS A 159 17.69 -2.26 2.03
N GLN A 160 17.06 -1.12 1.76
CA GLN A 160 17.67 0.19 1.94
C GLN A 160 17.99 0.46 3.42
N ALA A 161 17.05 0.13 4.33
CA ALA A 161 17.27 0.23 5.78
C ALA A 161 18.45 -0.65 6.23
N LEU A 162 18.47 -1.92 5.77
CA LEU A 162 19.58 -2.83 6.08
C LEU A 162 20.93 -2.28 5.61
N ASN A 163 21.00 -1.75 4.39
CA ASN A 163 22.23 -1.14 3.87
C ASN A 163 22.66 0.07 4.69
N SER A 164 21.73 0.93 5.09
CA SER A 164 22.01 2.09 5.95
C SER A 164 22.55 1.68 7.32
N LEU A 165 21.89 0.71 7.97
CA LEU A 165 22.30 0.17 9.26
C LEU A 165 23.63 -0.57 9.18
N ALA A 166 23.87 -1.33 8.13
CA ALA A 166 25.11 -2.04 7.86
C ALA A 166 26.31 -1.12 7.58
N GLY A 167 26.06 0.13 7.21
CA GLY A 167 27.10 1.16 7.04
C GLY A 167 27.56 1.83 8.35
N ARG A 168 26.90 1.52 9.48
CA ARG A 168 27.19 2.12 10.79
C ARG A 168 28.20 1.28 11.59
N PRO A 169 29.36 1.85 11.98
CA PRO A 169 30.37 1.11 12.74
C PRO A 169 29.84 0.56 14.08
N ASP A 170 29.06 1.37 14.82
CA ASP A 170 28.46 1.01 16.10
C ASP A 170 27.56 -0.23 16.03
N ILE A 171 26.80 -0.35 14.94
CA ILE A 171 25.95 -1.52 14.70
C ILE A 171 26.80 -2.72 14.28
N CYS A 172 27.77 -2.53 13.39
CA CYS A 172 28.66 -3.60 12.96
C CYS A 172 29.44 -4.21 14.13
N ASP A 173 29.92 -3.39 15.05
CA ASP A 173 30.67 -3.80 16.25
C ASP A 173 29.80 -4.57 17.25
N ALA A 174 28.49 -4.30 17.29
CA ALA A 174 27.54 -4.99 18.16
C ALA A 174 27.15 -6.38 17.65
N ILE A 175 27.35 -6.67 16.36
CA ILE A 175 26.96 -7.94 15.75
C ILE A 175 28.03 -9.00 15.94
N SER A 176 27.75 -10.00 16.76
CA SER A 176 28.66 -11.10 17.08
C SER A 176 28.29 -12.45 16.46
N GLY A 177 27.07 -12.61 15.92
CA GLY A 177 26.64 -13.89 15.36
C GLY A 177 25.35 -13.85 14.57
N ALA A 178 24.93 -15.02 14.08
CA ALA A 178 23.75 -15.19 13.23
C ALA A 178 22.44 -14.73 13.91
N GLY A 179 22.37 -14.76 15.23
CA GLY A 179 21.22 -14.24 16.00
C GLY A 179 21.07 -12.75 15.86
N ASP A 180 22.18 -12.03 15.98
CA ASP A 180 22.21 -10.56 15.88
C ASP A 180 21.91 -10.11 14.43
N VAL A 181 22.42 -10.85 13.44
CA VAL A 181 22.08 -10.60 12.02
C VAL A 181 20.57 -10.78 11.75
N ARG A 182 19.93 -11.78 12.38
CA ARG A 182 18.47 -11.95 12.29
C ARG A 182 17.73 -10.81 12.96
N LEU A 183 18.21 -10.35 14.11
CA LEU A 183 17.63 -9.21 14.80
C LEU A 183 17.76 -7.94 13.95
N LEU A 184 18.96 -7.67 13.41
CA LEU A 184 19.19 -6.53 12.51
C LEU A 184 18.21 -6.57 11.31
N TRP A 185 17.99 -7.74 10.72
CA TRP A 185 17.03 -7.89 9.63
C TRP A 185 15.59 -7.64 10.08
N ALA A 186 15.21 -8.12 11.25
CA ALA A 186 13.88 -7.86 11.82
C ALA A 186 13.65 -6.36 12.05
N VAL A 187 14.66 -5.65 12.56
CA VAL A 187 14.64 -4.19 12.75
C VAL A 187 14.55 -3.46 11.41
N ALA A 188 15.40 -3.81 10.44
CA ALA A 188 15.38 -3.23 9.09
C ALA A 188 14.02 -3.43 8.36
N SER A 189 13.30 -4.48 8.73
CA SER A 189 11.99 -4.81 8.16
C SER A 189 10.82 -4.04 8.80
N ILE A 190 11.07 -3.22 9.83
CA ILE A 190 10.03 -2.39 10.45
C ILE A 190 9.60 -1.29 9.46
N PRO A 191 8.30 -1.25 9.08
CA PRO A 191 7.83 -0.25 8.13
C PRO A 191 7.85 1.16 8.71
N ASP A 192 8.17 2.15 7.87
CA ASP A 192 8.00 3.56 8.23
C ASP A 192 6.52 3.96 8.22
N PHE A 193 5.83 3.69 9.31
CA PHE A 193 4.42 4.05 9.49
C PHE A 193 4.18 5.56 9.55
N ARG A 194 5.19 6.36 9.88
CA ARG A 194 5.09 7.81 10.00
C ARG A 194 5.31 8.52 8.69
N GLN A 195 5.79 7.79 7.66
CA GLN A 195 6.24 8.38 6.40
C GLN A 195 7.23 9.53 6.63
N SER A 196 8.13 9.34 7.58
CA SER A 196 9.26 10.21 7.80
C SER A 196 10.18 10.19 6.58
N LEU A 197 11.03 11.18 6.43
CA LEU A 197 12.11 11.09 5.46
C LEU A 197 12.94 9.84 5.78
N HIS A 198 13.33 9.08 4.76
CA HIS A 198 14.02 7.79 4.93
C HIS A 198 15.22 7.87 5.88
N GLU A 199 16.00 8.95 5.84
CA GLU A 199 17.12 9.19 6.75
C GLU A 199 16.68 9.19 8.22
N ASN A 200 15.62 9.92 8.57
CA ASN A 200 15.10 9.96 9.94
C ASN A 200 14.55 8.60 10.41
N HIS A 201 14.01 7.79 9.48
CA HIS A 201 13.55 6.45 9.80
C HIS A 201 14.73 5.54 10.15
N TYR A 202 15.80 5.58 9.38
CA TYR A 202 17.00 4.76 9.62
C TYR A 202 17.71 5.12 10.91
N ASP A 203 17.76 6.40 11.26
CA ASP A 203 18.30 6.85 12.55
C ASP A 203 17.47 6.40 13.75
N MET A 204 16.15 6.29 13.57
CA MET A 204 15.26 5.76 14.62
C MET A 204 15.42 4.24 14.82
N LEU A 205 15.77 3.50 13.75
CA LEU A 205 15.96 2.05 13.79
C LEU A 205 17.33 1.66 14.41
N ALA A 206 18.28 2.56 14.39
CA ALA A 206 19.63 2.36 14.95
C ALA A 206 19.65 2.55 16.46
#